data_b5faa395883169ecced317a174ffd0d0
#
_entry.id   b5faa395883169ecced317a174ffd0d0
#
_cell.length_a   1.000
_cell.length_b   1.000
_cell.length_c   1.000
_cell.angle_alpha   90.00
_cell.angle_beta   90.00
_cell.angle_gamma   90.00
#
_symmetry.space_group_name_H-M   'P 1'
#
loop_
_entity.id
_entity.type
_entity.pdbx_description
1 polymer ?
#
loop_
_entity_poly.entity_id
_entity_poly.type
_entity_poly.pdbx_seq_one_letter_code
_entity_poly.pdbx_strand_id
1 'polypeptide(L)'
;SGPGGLVLAGHSDTVPYDEQLWASDPLKLTEVDGRWVGLGSCDMKGFFALVIEAVIPLMEHDFKQPLLILATCDEESSMSGARALAEAGQPLGRAAVIGEPTGLRPIRMHKGILMDRIDILGRSGHSSDPNLGRSAMEAMHAVMGELMGLRQQWQQTYRNPQFTVPTPTMNFGCIHGGDNPN
;
A
#
# COMPACT_ATOMS: atom_id res chain seq x y z
N SER A 1 -22.72 26.31 3.32
CA SER A 1 -22.02 25.41 4.22
C SER A 1 -20.60 25.25 3.74
N GLY A 2 -19.64 25.78 4.50
CA GLY A 2 -18.23 25.69 4.18
C GLY A 2 -17.68 24.28 4.42
N PRO A 3 -16.40 24.00 4.08
CA PRO A 3 -15.74 22.74 4.29
C PRO A 3 -15.46 22.53 5.77
N GLY A 4 -16.51 22.35 6.53
CA GLY A 4 -16.47 21.95 7.94
C GLY A 4 -16.80 20.46 8.04
N GLY A 5 -16.38 19.83 9.12
CA GLY A 5 -16.76 18.44 9.40
C GLY A 5 -15.61 17.47 9.48
N LEU A 6 -15.97 16.24 9.77
CA LEU A 6 -15.06 15.11 9.95
C LEU A 6 -15.28 14.09 8.83
N VAL A 7 -14.19 13.64 8.25
CA VAL A 7 -14.18 12.50 7.31
C VAL A 7 -13.67 11.27 8.05
N LEU A 8 -14.43 10.20 8.01
CA LEU A 8 -14.01 8.86 8.43
C LEU A 8 -13.72 8.06 7.16
N ALA A 9 -12.46 7.88 6.86
CA ALA A 9 -12.01 7.36 5.57
C ALA A 9 -11.34 5.98 5.69
N GLY A 10 -11.52 5.18 4.67
CA GLY A 10 -10.83 3.91 4.49
C GLY A 10 -10.95 3.39 3.07
N HIS A 11 -10.34 2.25 2.80
CA HIS A 11 -10.48 1.55 1.53
C HIS A 11 -11.32 0.28 1.65
N SER A 12 -11.91 -0.13 0.55
CA SER A 12 -12.80 -1.30 0.48
C SER A 12 -12.16 -2.52 -0.17
N ASP A 13 -11.06 -2.33 -0.87
CA ASP A 13 -10.26 -3.38 -1.49
C ASP A 13 -9.35 -4.08 -0.47
N THR A 14 -8.64 -5.09 -0.92
CA THR A 14 -7.70 -5.89 -0.12
C THR A 14 -6.54 -6.34 -1.00
N VAL A 15 -5.41 -6.67 -0.37
CA VAL A 15 -4.30 -7.35 -1.05
C VAL A 15 -4.72 -8.70 -1.63
N PRO A 16 -4.05 -9.20 -2.69
CA PRO A 16 -4.17 -10.60 -3.10
C PRO A 16 -3.83 -11.54 -1.94
N TYR A 17 -4.47 -12.68 -1.87
CA TYR A 17 -4.26 -13.66 -0.81
C TYR A 17 -3.92 -15.05 -1.39
N ASP A 18 -3.21 -15.84 -0.60
CA ASP A 18 -2.96 -17.25 -0.86
C ASP A 18 -3.80 -18.08 0.12
N GLU A 19 -4.77 -18.82 -0.40
CA GLU A 19 -5.69 -19.64 0.41
C GLU A 19 -4.95 -20.65 1.30
N GLN A 20 -3.78 -21.15 0.86
CA GLN A 20 -3.00 -22.14 1.59
C GLN A 20 -2.41 -21.57 2.90
N LEU A 21 -2.30 -20.27 3.02
CA LEU A 21 -1.80 -19.60 4.21
C LEU A 21 -2.89 -19.29 5.25
N TRP A 22 -4.16 -19.58 4.94
CA TRP A 22 -5.28 -19.30 5.81
C TRP A 22 -5.74 -20.57 6.56
N ALA A 23 -5.98 -20.43 7.87
CA ALA A 23 -6.54 -21.50 8.70
C ALA A 23 -8.07 -21.66 8.56
N SER A 24 -8.73 -20.68 7.95
CA SER A 24 -10.17 -20.66 7.66
C SER A 24 -10.41 -20.03 6.28
N ASP A 25 -11.60 -20.16 5.74
CA ASP A 25 -11.97 -19.50 4.49
C ASP A 25 -11.77 -17.97 4.59
N PRO A 26 -10.84 -17.39 3.83
CA PRO A 26 -10.54 -15.95 3.91
C PRO A 26 -11.72 -15.06 3.50
N LEU A 27 -12.63 -15.57 2.67
CA LEU A 27 -13.79 -14.81 2.18
C LEU A 27 -14.98 -14.90 3.11
N LYS A 28 -14.88 -15.66 4.20
CA LYS A 28 -15.92 -15.81 5.21
C LYS A 28 -15.45 -15.28 6.55
N LEU A 29 -16.13 -14.24 7.04
CA LEU A 29 -15.86 -13.73 8.39
C LEU A 29 -16.16 -14.80 9.45
N THR A 30 -15.15 -15.21 10.19
CA THR A 30 -15.22 -16.30 11.16
C THR A 30 -14.72 -15.81 12.52
N GLU A 31 -15.43 -16.16 13.58
CA GLU A 31 -14.95 -15.92 14.96
C GLU A 31 -14.06 -17.06 15.42
N VAL A 32 -12.82 -16.71 15.82
CA VAL A 32 -11.83 -17.63 16.35
C VAL A 32 -11.21 -17.02 17.59
N ASP A 33 -11.34 -17.65 18.73
CA ASP A 33 -10.76 -17.20 20.01
C ASP A 33 -11.09 -15.74 20.36
N GLY A 34 -12.34 -15.33 20.13
CA GLY A 34 -12.82 -13.96 20.38
C GLY A 34 -12.30 -12.91 19.40
N ARG A 35 -11.80 -13.34 18.24
CA ARG A 35 -11.33 -12.48 17.16
C ARG A 35 -12.10 -12.73 15.87
N TRP A 36 -12.39 -11.70 15.13
CA TRP A 36 -12.95 -11.79 13.80
C TRP A 36 -11.84 -11.97 12.76
N VAL A 37 -11.83 -13.12 12.10
CA VAL A 37 -10.84 -13.51 11.09
C VAL A 37 -11.50 -13.54 9.73
N GLY A 38 -10.90 -12.88 8.76
CA GLY A 38 -11.36 -12.80 7.37
C GLY A 38 -10.58 -11.75 6.59
N LEU A 39 -10.50 -11.87 5.28
CA LEU A 39 -9.77 -10.95 4.42
C LEU A 39 -10.37 -9.54 4.49
N GLY A 40 -9.55 -8.57 4.91
CA GLY A 40 -9.98 -7.18 5.13
C GLY A 40 -10.67 -6.95 6.49
N SER A 41 -10.78 -7.94 7.39
CA SER A 41 -11.34 -7.71 8.73
C SER A 41 -10.48 -6.75 9.56
N CYS A 42 -9.18 -6.74 9.36
CA CYS A 42 -8.23 -5.83 9.99
C CYS A 42 -7.85 -4.68 9.06
N ASP A 43 -7.51 -4.97 7.81
CA ASP A 43 -7.07 -4.05 6.79
C ASP A 43 -8.03 -4.06 5.60
N MET A 44 -8.94 -3.06 5.48
CA MET A 44 -9.38 -2.24 6.63
C MET A 44 -10.91 -2.16 6.68
N LYS A 45 -11.61 -3.13 6.04
CA LYS A 45 -13.10 -3.14 6.00
C LYS A 45 -13.75 -3.17 7.40
N GLY A 46 -13.06 -3.77 8.38
CA GLY A 46 -13.51 -3.77 9.77
C GLY A 46 -13.69 -2.36 10.36
N PHE A 47 -12.91 -1.38 9.89
CA PHE A 47 -13.08 0.00 10.28
C PHE A 47 -14.49 0.55 9.97
N PHE A 48 -15.03 0.21 8.79
CA PHE A 48 -16.38 0.67 8.42
C PHE A 48 -17.46 0.09 9.33
N ALA A 49 -17.30 -1.15 9.78
CA ALA A 49 -18.22 -1.74 10.75
C ALA A 49 -18.17 -0.97 12.10
N LEU A 50 -16.97 -0.64 12.56
CA LEU A 50 -16.80 0.17 13.78
C LEU A 50 -17.35 1.59 13.62
N VAL A 51 -17.18 2.20 12.46
CA VAL A 51 -17.75 3.53 12.14
C VAL A 51 -19.26 3.48 12.18
N ILE A 52 -19.88 2.49 11.55
CA ILE A 52 -21.35 2.32 11.52
C ILE A 52 -21.87 2.14 12.96
N GLU A 53 -21.25 1.27 13.73
CA GLU A 53 -21.60 1.02 15.13
C GLU A 53 -21.54 2.30 15.97
N ALA A 54 -20.48 3.10 15.77
CA ALA A 54 -20.29 4.35 16.50
C ALA A 54 -21.25 5.47 16.07
N VAL A 55 -21.67 5.49 14.79
CA VAL A 55 -22.49 6.57 14.24
C VAL A 55 -24.00 6.32 14.41
N ILE A 56 -24.46 5.06 14.35
CA ILE A 56 -25.89 4.76 14.50
C ILE A 56 -26.55 5.41 15.72
N PRO A 57 -25.98 5.35 16.95
CA PRO A 57 -26.58 5.98 18.11
C PRO A 57 -26.65 7.51 18.04
N LEU A 58 -25.87 8.11 17.12
CA LEU A 58 -25.78 9.57 16.96
C LEU A 58 -26.70 10.10 15.86
N MET A 59 -27.37 9.23 15.10
CA MET A 59 -28.19 9.65 13.95
C MET A 59 -29.42 10.47 14.35
N GLU A 60 -29.87 10.39 15.59
CA GLU A 60 -30.97 11.21 16.12
C GLU A 60 -30.49 12.60 16.58
N HIS A 61 -29.18 12.87 16.54
CA HIS A 61 -28.59 14.14 16.95
C HIS A 61 -28.37 15.06 15.75
N ASP A 62 -28.68 16.33 15.91
CA ASP A 62 -28.33 17.37 14.93
C ASP A 62 -26.84 17.65 14.96
N PHE A 63 -26.13 17.17 13.97
CA PHE A 63 -24.71 17.48 13.83
C PHE A 63 -24.52 18.95 13.44
N LYS A 64 -23.69 19.68 14.18
CA LYS A 64 -23.32 21.07 13.87
C LYS A 64 -22.47 21.16 12.59
N GLN A 65 -21.79 20.10 12.22
CA GLN A 65 -20.94 19.98 11.05
C GLN A 65 -21.15 18.60 10.42
N PRO A 66 -20.97 18.44 9.10
CA PRO A 66 -21.16 17.16 8.44
C PRO A 66 -20.16 16.10 8.93
N LEU A 67 -20.65 14.88 9.06
CA LEU A 67 -19.87 13.68 9.20
C LEU A 67 -19.93 12.93 7.87
N LEU A 68 -18.79 12.66 7.26
CA LEU A 68 -18.67 11.96 6.00
C LEU A 68 -17.98 10.62 6.21
N ILE A 69 -18.61 9.56 5.76
CA ILE A 69 -17.98 8.23 5.66
C ILE A 69 -17.52 8.05 4.21
N LEU A 70 -16.23 7.86 4.02
CA LEU A 70 -15.58 7.75 2.73
C LEU A 70 -14.95 6.37 2.54
N ALA A 71 -15.41 5.63 1.54
CA ALA A 71 -14.79 4.38 1.11
C ALA A 71 -14.16 4.58 -0.27
N THR A 72 -12.86 4.36 -0.37
CA THR A 72 -12.12 4.40 -1.64
C THR A 72 -11.86 2.98 -2.16
N CYS A 73 -11.44 2.87 -3.40
CA CYS A 73 -11.00 1.64 -4.04
C CYS A 73 -9.52 1.73 -4.44
N ASP A 74 -8.94 0.57 -4.72
CA ASP A 74 -7.59 0.40 -5.26
C ASP A 74 -6.46 1.02 -4.39
N GLU A 75 -6.66 1.11 -3.07
CA GLU A 75 -5.64 1.60 -2.16
C GLU A 75 -4.41 0.70 -2.21
N GLU A 76 -4.63 -0.61 -2.17
CA GLU A 76 -3.62 -1.66 -2.13
C GLU A 76 -2.86 -1.87 -3.48
N SER A 77 -3.17 -1.06 -4.48
CA SER A 77 -2.55 -1.17 -5.81
C SER A 77 -2.15 0.18 -6.40
N SER A 78 -3.09 0.93 -6.92
CA SER A 78 -2.85 2.17 -7.67
C SER A 78 -3.28 3.44 -6.94
N MET A 79 -4.02 3.33 -5.84
CA MET A 79 -4.70 4.42 -5.14
C MET A 79 -5.65 5.22 -6.06
N SER A 80 -6.22 4.59 -7.09
CA SER A 80 -7.00 5.29 -8.12
C SER A 80 -8.21 6.01 -7.54
N GLY A 81 -8.90 5.42 -6.56
CA GLY A 81 -10.03 6.04 -5.89
C GLY A 81 -9.66 7.32 -5.14
N ALA A 82 -8.60 7.28 -4.34
CA ALA A 82 -8.10 8.45 -3.62
C ALA A 82 -7.56 9.53 -4.56
N ARG A 83 -6.90 9.12 -5.63
CA ARG A 83 -6.40 10.03 -6.68
C ARG A 83 -7.54 10.78 -7.36
N ALA A 84 -8.60 10.08 -7.78
CA ALA A 84 -9.76 10.70 -8.41
C ALA A 84 -10.43 11.74 -7.50
N LEU A 85 -10.51 11.47 -6.19
CA LEU A 85 -11.02 12.43 -5.22
C LEU A 85 -10.12 13.66 -5.10
N ALA A 86 -8.81 13.48 -5.06
CA ALA A 86 -7.85 14.58 -5.01
C ALA A 86 -7.91 15.45 -6.27
N GLU A 87 -8.04 14.84 -7.44
CA GLU A 87 -8.18 15.52 -8.72
C GLU A 87 -9.50 16.28 -8.86
N ALA A 88 -10.58 15.79 -8.24
CA ALA A 88 -11.85 16.52 -8.17
C ALA A 88 -11.75 17.83 -7.36
N GLY A 89 -10.72 18.00 -6.53
CA GLY A 89 -10.36 19.26 -5.88
C GLY A 89 -11.37 19.80 -4.87
N GLN A 90 -12.35 19.01 -4.47
CA GLN A 90 -13.36 19.46 -3.49
C GLN A 90 -12.95 19.06 -2.07
N PRO A 91 -12.87 20.01 -1.12
CA PRO A 91 -12.60 19.68 0.26
C PRO A 91 -13.78 18.89 0.84
N LEU A 92 -13.50 17.68 1.36
CA LEU A 92 -14.52 16.80 1.93
C LEU A 92 -14.81 17.13 3.40
N GLY A 93 -13.83 17.67 4.14
CA GLY A 93 -13.95 18.02 5.53
C GLY A 93 -12.76 18.82 6.04
N ARG A 94 -12.84 19.28 7.30
CA ARG A 94 -11.75 19.99 7.97
C ARG A 94 -10.68 19.07 8.55
N ALA A 95 -11.09 17.86 8.91
CA ALA A 95 -10.22 16.84 9.47
C ALA A 95 -10.64 15.46 8.94
N ALA A 96 -9.71 14.53 8.91
CA ALA A 96 -9.97 13.15 8.56
C ALA A 96 -9.36 12.20 9.61
N VAL A 97 -10.07 11.09 9.86
CA VAL A 97 -9.55 9.91 10.53
C VAL A 97 -9.53 8.80 9.49
N ILE A 98 -8.36 8.23 9.28
CA ILE A 98 -8.15 7.10 8.37
C ILE A 98 -7.96 5.86 9.24
N GLY A 99 -8.77 4.84 8.98
CA GLY A 99 -8.91 3.69 9.86
C GLY A 99 -7.90 2.58 9.64
N GLU A 100 -6.71 2.88 9.17
CA GLU A 100 -5.63 1.92 8.99
C GLU A 100 -5.22 1.21 10.29
N PRO A 101 -4.78 -0.07 10.21
CA PRO A 101 -4.43 -0.87 11.39
C PRO A 101 -3.09 -0.44 12.01
N THR A 102 -3.13 0.59 12.85
CA THR A 102 -1.95 1.17 13.52
C THR A 102 -1.73 0.67 14.94
N GLY A 103 -2.43 -0.39 15.37
CA GLY A 103 -2.43 -0.85 16.76
C GLY A 103 -3.03 0.17 17.72
N LEU A 104 -4.06 0.90 17.29
CA LEU A 104 -4.76 1.97 18.03
C LEU A 104 -3.84 3.14 18.44
N ARG A 105 -2.73 3.33 17.73
CA ARG A 105 -1.83 4.47 17.94
C ARG A 105 -2.08 5.51 16.87
N PRO A 106 -2.41 6.76 17.23
CA PRO A 106 -2.56 7.82 16.25
C PRO A 106 -1.27 8.06 15.49
N ILE A 107 -1.31 7.90 14.17
CA ILE A 107 -0.21 8.19 13.24
C ILE A 107 -0.58 9.44 12.46
N ARG A 108 0.30 10.42 12.42
CA ARG A 108 0.05 11.71 11.74
C ARG A 108 0.85 11.87 10.44
N MET A 109 1.74 10.96 10.16
CA MET A 109 2.58 11.00 8.95
C MET A 109 3.09 9.61 8.58
N HIS A 110 3.32 9.38 7.32
CA HIS A 110 3.97 8.19 6.79
C HIS A 110 4.92 8.58 5.64
N LYS A 111 5.78 7.65 5.25
CA LYS A 111 6.60 7.80 4.05
C LYS A 111 5.74 7.63 2.80
N GLY A 112 6.11 8.30 1.73
CA GLY A 112 5.58 7.97 0.40
C GLY A 112 6.11 6.62 -0.08
N ILE A 113 5.42 6.04 -1.06
CA ILE A 113 5.82 4.81 -1.75
C ILE A 113 6.04 5.10 -3.23
N LEU A 114 7.02 4.43 -3.81
CA LEU A 114 7.26 4.38 -5.24
C LEU A 114 7.51 2.92 -5.61
N MET A 115 6.82 2.43 -6.62
CA MET A 115 7.01 1.10 -7.18
C MET A 115 7.42 1.25 -8.65
N ASP A 116 8.62 0.78 -8.97
CA ASP A 116 9.17 0.82 -10.31
C ASP A 116 9.40 -0.60 -10.83
N ARG A 117 9.30 -0.74 -12.14
CA ARG A 117 9.70 -1.91 -12.88
C ARG A 117 10.82 -1.54 -13.85
N ILE A 118 11.86 -2.35 -13.87
CA ILE A 118 12.99 -2.20 -14.80
C ILE A 118 13.00 -3.43 -15.71
N ASP A 119 12.79 -3.21 -16.99
CA ASP A 119 12.86 -4.25 -18.02
C ASP A 119 14.17 -4.10 -18.80
N ILE A 120 14.95 -5.17 -18.86
CA ILE A 120 16.21 -5.21 -19.61
C ILE A 120 16.05 -6.21 -20.75
N LEU A 121 16.18 -5.70 -21.97
CA LEU A 121 16.09 -6.51 -23.17
C LEU A 121 17.48 -6.97 -23.61
N GLY A 122 17.70 -8.26 -23.57
CA GLY A 122 18.92 -8.91 -24.05
C GLY A 122 18.80 -9.41 -25.50
N ARG A 123 19.81 -10.12 -25.91
CA ARG A 123 19.84 -10.86 -27.19
C ARG A 123 20.45 -12.24 -26.94
N SER A 124 19.73 -13.27 -27.30
CA SER A 124 20.23 -14.66 -27.22
C SER A 124 21.41 -14.89 -28.16
N GLY A 125 22.34 -15.70 -27.75
CA GLY A 125 23.51 -16.14 -28.53
C GLY A 125 23.99 -17.49 -28.03
N HIS A 126 24.80 -18.17 -28.85
CA HIS A 126 25.36 -19.44 -28.43
C HIS A 126 26.38 -19.22 -27.29
N SER A 127 26.34 -20.05 -26.25
CA SER A 127 27.19 -19.86 -25.06
C SER A 127 28.70 -19.97 -25.36
N SER A 128 29.10 -20.65 -26.43
CA SER A 128 30.51 -20.71 -26.86
C SER A 128 31.02 -19.44 -27.54
N ASP A 129 30.14 -18.55 -27.99
CA ASP A 129 30.49 -17.27 -28.56
C ASP A 129 29.60 -16.15 -27.99
N PRO A 130 29.96 -15.64 -26.81
CA PRO A 130 29.17 -14.59 -26.13
C PRO A 130 29.03 -13.30 -26.94
N ASN A 131 29.90 -13.06 -27.92
CA ASN A 131 29.83 -11.83 -28.74
C ASN A 131 28.60 -11.81 -29.66
N LEU A 132 27.99 -12.96 -29.91
CA LEU A 132 26.74 -13.06 -30.67
C LEU A 132 25.50 -12.63 -29.86
N GLY A 133 25.63 -12.65 -28.55
CA GLY A 133 24.55 -12.32 -27.61
C GLY A 133 24.72 -10.99 -26.87
N ARG A 134 23.76 -10.71 -25.99
CA ARG A 134 23.83 -9.68 -24.93
C ARG A 134 23.06 -10.19 -23.73
N SER A 135 23.75 -10.50 -22.65
CA SER A 135 23.13 -11.04 -21.45
C SER A 135 22.34 -9.98 -20.69
N ALA A 136 21.02 -10.13 -20.66
CA ALA A 136 20.16 -9.29 -19.82
C ALA A 136 20.44 -9.52 -18.32
N MET A 137 20.88 -10.74 -17.95
CA MET A 137 21.19 -11.06 -16.55
C MET A 137 22.45 -10.33 -16.06
N GLU A 138 23.49 -10.26 -16.90
CA GLU A 138 24.71 -9.48 -16.57
C GLU A 138 24.39 -7.97 -16.47
N ALA A 139 23.57 -7.46 -17.37
CA ALA A 139 23.13 -6.08 -17.30
C ALA A 139 22.27 -5.81 -16.04
N MET A 140 21.37 -6.73 -15.67
CA MET A 140 20.59 -6.62 -14.43
C MET A 140 21.48 -6.66 -13.20
N HIS A 141 22.51 -7.50 -13.16
CA HIS A 141 23.48 -7.51 -12.07
C HIS A 141 24.14 -6.13 -11.87
N ALA A 142 24.57 -5.49 -12.97
CA ALA A 142 25.12 -4.14 -12.90
C ALA A 142 24.10 -3.10 -12.39
N VAL A 143 22.88 -3.13 -12.92
CA VAL A 143 21.79 -2.23 -12.47
C VAL A 143 21.49 -2.42 -10.98
N MET A 144 21.41 -3.66 -10.50
CA MET A 144 21.19 -3.91 -9.07
C MET A 144 22.34 -3.37 -8.21
N GLY A 145 23.58 -3.48 -8.68
CA GLY A 145 24.73 -2.90 -7.99
C GLY A 145 24.62 -1.37 -7.83
N GLU A 146 24.28 -0.68 -8.90
CA GLU A 146 24.05 0.78 -8.88
C GLU A 146 22.90 1.18 -7.95
N LEU A 147 21.77 0.46 -8.01
CA LEU A 147 20.63 0.73 -7.12
C LEU A 147 20.95 0.49 -5.65
N MET A 148 21.74 -0.54 -5.32
CA MET A 148 22.23 -0.76 -3.95
C MET A 148 23.14 0.37 -3.49
N GLY A 149 24.01 0.88 -4.36
CA GLY A 149 24.83 2.05 -4.12
C GLY A 149 23.98 3.31 -3.87
N LEU A 150 23.00 3.55 -4.71
CA LEU A 150 22.04 4.65 -4.57
C LEU A 150 21.28 4.56 -3.23
N ARG A 151 20.79 3.37 -2.86
CA ARG A 151 20.16 3.15 -1.55
C ARG A 151 21.06 3.55 -0.40
N GLN A 152 22.34 3.15 -0.42
CA GLN A 152 23.31 3.52 0.61
C GLN A 152 23.52 5.05 0.67
N GLN A 153 23.66 5.69 -0.48
CA GLN A 153 23.79 7.14 -0.57
C GLN A 153 22.58 7.85 0.03
N TRP A 154 21.37 7.43 -0.29
CA TRP A 154 20.15 8.02 0.27
C TRP A 154 20.06 7.83 1.77
N GLN A 155 20.44 6.66 2.29
CA GLN A 155 20.43 6.39 3.72
C GLN A 155 21.43 7.23 4.50
N GLN A 156 22.52 7.65 3.87
CA GLN A 156 23.49 8.57 4.44
C GLN A 156 23.05 10.03 4.36
N THR A 157 22.36 10.39 3.26
CA THR A 157 22.01 11.78 2.95
C THR A 157 20.70 12.22 3.60
N TYR A 158 19.70 11.33 3.61
CA TYR A 158 18.34 11.68 4.05
C TYR A 158 17.98 10.98 5.35
N ARG A 159 17.60 11.78 6.35
CA ARG A 159 17.20 11.26 7.65
C ARG A 159 16.09 12.10 8.27
N ASN A 160 15.01 11.45 8.68
CA ASN A 160 13.95 12.06 9.48
C ASN A 160 13.72 11.23 10.75
N PRO A 161 14.11 11.73 11.94
CA PRO A 161 14.04 11.01 13.22
C PRO A 161 12.59 10.78 13.70
N GLN A 162 11.59 11.36 13.05
CA GLN A 162 10.18 11.15 13.40
C GLN A 162 9.66 9.79 12.92
N PHE A 163 10.37 9.10 12.02
CA PHE A 163 10.02 7.76 11.58
C PHE A 163 10.79 6.69 12.37
N THR A 164 10.14 5.56 12.63
CA THR A 164 10.78 4.38 13.25
C THR A 164 12.01 3.92 12.45
N VAL A 165 11.90 3.89 11.11
CA VAL A 165 13.03 3.73 10.21
C VAL A 165 13.33 5.11 9.62
N PRO A 166 14.34 5.84 10.12
CA PRO A 166 14.50 7.26 9.85
C PRO A 166 15.07 7.58 8.46
N THR A 167 15.51 6.59 7.71
CA THR A 167 16.12 6.75 6.39
C THR A 167 15.21 6.23 5.29
N PRO A 168 15.41 6.64 4.01
CA PRO A 168 14.75 6.01 2.89
C PRO A 168 15.02 4.51 2.83
N THR A 169 14.05 3.75 2.38
CA THR A 169 14.16 2.30 2.18
C THR A 169 14.00 1.97 0.69
N MET A 170 14.67 0.94 0.22
CA MET A 170 14.51 0.39 -1.12
C MET A 170 14.52 -1.14 -1.01
N ASN A 171 13.53 -1.79 -1.56
CA ASN A 171 13.42 -3.24 -1.60
C ASN A 171 13.41 -3.73 -3.05
N PHE A 172 14.09 -4.83 -3.30
CA PHE A 172 14.00 -5.57 -4.55
C PHE A 172 13.02 -6.70 -4.32
N GLY A 173 11.75 -6.44 -4.63
CA GLY A 173 10.67 -7.36 -4.31
C GLY A 173 10.64 -8.60 -5.18
N CYS A 174 11.07 -8.47 -6.44
CA CYS A 174 10.94 -9.54 -7.43
C CYS A 174 12.00 -9.39 -8.53
N ILE A 175 12.49 -10.50 -9.04
CA ILE A 175 13.32 -10.57 -10.24
C ILE A 175 12.94 -11.80 -11.05
N HIS A 176 12.74 -11.61 -12.34
CA HIS A 176 12.47 -12.69 -13.29
C HIS A 176 13.32 -12.48 -14.53
N GLY A 177 13.87 -13.52 -15.10
CA GLY A 177 14.64 -13.39 -16.34
C GLY A 177 15.26 -14.70 -16.78
N GLY A 178 15.65 -14.72 -18.07
CA GLY A 178 16.22 -15.87 -18.74
C GLY A 178 15.17 -16.77 -19.38
N ASP A 179 15.43 -17.16 -20.63
CA ASP A 179 14.53 -18.02 -21.40
C ASP A 179 15.13 -19.42 -21.57
N ASN A 180 16.47 -19.49 -21.67
CA ASN A 180 17.19 -20.73 -21.96
C ASN A 180 18.55 -20.76 -21.25
N PRO A 181 18.94 -21.88 -20.62
CA PRO A 181 20.23 -21.98 -19.94
C PRO A 181 21.44 -22.03 -20.89
N ASN A 182 21.23 -22.14 -22.19
CA ASN A 182 22.28 -22.22 -23.19
C ASN A 182 22.09 -21.22 -24.33
#